data_a265192cf75903e999f43d71d817266c
#
_entry.id   a265192cf75903e999f43d71d817266c
#
_cell.length_a   1.000
_cell.length_b   1.000
_cell.length_c   1.000
_cell.angle_alpha   90.00
_cell.angle_beta   90.00
_cell.angle_gamma   90.00
#
_symmetry.space_group_name_H-M   'P 1'
#
loop_
_entity.id
_entity.type
_entity.pdbx_description
1 polymer ?
#
loop_
_entity_poly.entity_id
_entity_poly.type
_entity_poly.pdbx_seq_one_letter_code
_entity_poly.pdbx_strand_id
1 'polypeptide(L)'
;EDPRIRAIIIRLDTPGGEVTTSDIIHNEILRFKAETKIPVVAMMMGLATSGGYYIASACDHIIAHPSTITGSIGVISVFPNIESLFGKIGVEMNVITSGDMKDSGSPFREMKSEEKEVFQAIVDTFYRKFLQVVYEGRKEQISMEKLQKIADGRVYTAQQALEFKLIDEIGYIDSAIDKALALSDLSEAKIVGFTYYPKSKTNLYATQLQEFPTLGNEDLQEMLQTLKSGFYYLWLPQLGR
;
A
#
# COMPACT_ATOMS: atom_id res chain seq x y z
N GLU A 1 -2.32 -18.36 20.84
CA GLU A 1 -3.31 -18.60 19.77
C GLU A 1 -4.66 -18.88 20.40
N ASP A 2 -5.73 -18.18 19.97
CA ASP A 2 -7.09 -18.42 20.46
C ASP A 2 -7.79 -19.42 19.51
N PRO A 3 -8.06 -20.66 19.94
CA PRO A 3 -8.66 -21.68 19.08
C PRO A 3 -10.09 -21.37 18.64
N ARG A 4 -10.69 -20.34 19.21
CA ARG A 4 -12.04 -19.87 18.83
C ARG A 4 -12.03 -19.01 17.58
N ILE A 5 -10.87 -18.49 17.13
CA ILE A 5 -10.74 -17.75 15.87
C ILE A 5 -10.87 -18.72 14.70
N ARG A 6 -11.83 -18.47 13.83
CA ARG A 6 -12.16 -19.36 12.70
C ARG A 6 -11.97 -18.70 11.35
N ALA A 7 -11.97 -17.37 11.29
CA ALA A 7 -11.66 -16.57 10.11
C ALA A 7 -11.11 -15.21 10.53
N ILE A 8 -10.41 -14.55 9.61
CA ILE A 8 -9.96 -13.15 9.78
C ILE A 8 -10.50 -12.33 8.61
N ILE A 9 -11.01 -11.14 8.92
CA ILE A 9 -11.31 -10.11 7.94
C ILE A 9 -10.34 -8.97 8.17
N ILE A 10 -9.50 -8.69 7.16
CA ILE A 10 -8.60 -7.54 7.18
C ILE A 10 -9.29 -6.39 6.46
N ARG A 11 -9.61 -5.34 7.19
CA ARG A 11 -10.18 -4.12 6.63
C ARG A 11 -9.06 -3.18 6.18
N LEU A 12 -9.02 -2.89 4.88
CA LEU A 12 -7.99 -2.07 4.26
C LEU A 12 -8.57 -0.70 3.86
N ASP A 13 -7.96 0.37 4.36
CA ASP A 13 -8.26 1.74 3.98
C ASP A 13 -6.97 2.55 4.00
N THR A 14 -6.22 2.52 2.88
CA THR A 14 -4.86 3.05 2.80
C THR A 14 -4.44 3.39 1.37
N PRO A 15 -3.67 4.47 1.17
CA PRO A 15 -3.04 4.77 -0.13
C PRO A 15 -1.81 3.89 -0.43
N GLY A 16 -1.41 3.02 0.49
CA GLY A 16 -0.17 2.25 0.45
C GLY A 16 0.86 2.75 1.47
N GLY A 17 2.14 2.55 1.19
CA GLY A 17 3.21 2.93 2.10
C GLY A 17 4.57 2.38 1.66
N GLU A 18 5.49 2.22 2.61
CA GLU A 18 6.83 1.71 2.35
C GLU A 18 6.82 0.27 1.81
N VAL A 19 7.73 0.00 0.89
CA VAL A 19 7.91 -1.32 0.27
C VAL A 19 8.12 -2.41 1.32
N THR A 20 9.07 -2.20 2.24
CA THR A 20 9.42 -3.19 3.26
C THR A 20 8.26 -3.47 4.21
N THR A 21 7.55 -2.44 4.67
CA THR A 21 6.40 -2.58 5.57
C THR A 21 5.27 -3.38 4.90
N SER A 22 4.98 -3.08 3.64
CA SER A 22 3.96 -3.80 2.86
C SER A 22 4.33 -5.28 2.66
N ASP A 23 5.60 -5.57 2.37
CA ASP A 23 6.10 -6.95 2.21
C ASP A 23 6.08 -7.73 3.53
N ILE A 24 6.43 -7.10 4.65
CA ILE A 24 6.35 -7.74 5.98
C ILE A 24 4.90 -8.13 6.30
N ILE A 25 3.94 -7.21 6.14
CA ILE A 25 2.53 -7.50 6.45
C ILE A 25 2.01 -8.63 5.54
N HIS A 26 2.30 -8.55 4.24
CA HIS A 26 1.94 -9.59 3.28
C HIS A 26 2.50 -10.96 3.69
N ASN A 27 3.79 -11.02 4.02
CA ASN A 27 4.46 -12.25 4.45
C ASN A 27 3.86 -12.81 5.75
N GLU A 28 3.53 -11.96 6.73
CA GLU A 28 2.89 -12.39 7.97
C GLU A 28 1.49 -12.99 7.72
N ILE A 29 0.72 -12.45 6.78
CA ILE A 29 -0.57 -13.05 6.40
C ILE A 29 -0.35 -14.43 5.78
N LEU A 30 0.59 -14.57 4.85
CA LEU A 30 0.90 -15.87 4.24
C LEU A 30 1.37 -16.89 5.27
N ARG A 31 2.26 -16.49 6.19
CA ARG A 31 2.75 -17.33 7.27
C ARG A 31 1.61 -17.79 8.18
N PHE A 32 0.77 -16.85 8.62
CA PHE A 32 -0.41 -17.14 9.43
C PHE A 32 -1.33 -18.17 8.75
N LYS A 33 -1.65 -17.96 7.47
CA LYS A 33 -2.47 -18.90 6.69
C LYS A 33 -1.82 -20.28 6.58
N ALA A 34 -0.51 -20.33 6.37
CA ALA A 34 0.23 -21.58 6.26
C ALA A 34 0.23 -22.40 7.57
N GLU A 35 0.38 -21.71 8.71
CA GLU A 35 0.45 -22.34 10.04
C GLU A 35 -0.92 -22.74 10.58
N THR A 36 -1.94 -21.89 10.40
CA THR A 36 -3.24 -22.07 11.07
C THR A 36 -4.32 -22.69 10.19
N LYS A 37 -4.19 -22.54 8.88
CA LYS A 37 -5.25 -22.86 7.88
C LYS A 37 -6.52 -22.06 8.05
N ILE A 38 -6.49 -20.98 8.84
CA ILE A 38 -7.61 -20.07 9.03
C ILE A 38 -7.71 -19.15 7.81
N PRO A 39 -8.88 -19.04 7.16
CA PRO A 39 -9.07 -18.19 6.00
C PRO A 39 -8.96 -16.71 6.36
N VAL A 40 -8.42 -15.94 5.42
CA VAL A 40 -8.25 -14.49 5.54
C VAL A 40 -8.95 -13.80 4.37
N VAL A 41 -9.91 -12.95 4.66
CA VAL A 41 -10.64 -12.15 3.67
C VAL A 41 -10.17 -10.69 3.74
N ALA A 42 -9.85 -10.09 2.59
CA ALA A 42 -9.62 -8.66 2.50
C ALA A 42 -10.92 -7.93 2.22
N MET A 43 -11.23 -6.91 3.03
CA MET A 43 -12.32 -5.96 2.79
C MET A 43 -11.72 -4.57 2.52
N MET A 44 -11.73 -4.16 1.27
CA MET A 44 -11.25 -2.85 0.84
C MET A 44 -12.34 -1.80 1.07
N MET A 45 -11.99 -0.72 1.79
CA MET A 45 -12.87 0.40 2.09
C MET A 45 -12.76 1.49 1.00
N GLY A 46 -12.65 2.76 1.38
CA GLY A 46 -12.58 3.87 0.42
C GLY A 46 -11.34 3.79 -0.48
N LEU A 47 -10.21 3.42 0.09
CA LEU A 47 -8.93 3.38 -0.60
C LEU A 47 -8.12 2.13 -0.21
N ALA A 48 -7.68 1.35 -1.20
CA ALA A 48 -6.79 0.21 -0.98
C ALA A 48 -5.85 0.07 -2.17
N THR A 49 -4.93 1.04 -2.30
CA THR A 49 -4.03 1.18 -3.45
C THR A 49 -2.61 0.76 -3.12
N SER A 50 -1.85 0.40 -4.13
CA SER A 50 -0.41 0.17 -4.05
C SER A 50 -0.03 -0.82 -2.94
N GLY A 51 0.67 -0.41 -1.86
CA GLY A 51 0.94 -1.28 -0.71
C GLY A 51 -0.31 -1.91 -0.08
N GLY A 52 -1.47 -1.24 -0.12
CA GLY A 52 -2.74 -1.80 0.31
C GLY A 52 -3.20 -2.96 -0.58
N TYR A 53 -3.03 -2.84 -1.90
CA TYR A 53 -3.31 -3.93 -2.82
C TYR A 53 -2.27 -5.07 -2.70
N TYR A 54 -1.00 -4.72 -2.47
CA TYR A 54 0.07 -5.69 -2.17
C TYR A 54 -0.32 -6.60 -1.00
N ILE A 55 -0.79 -6.01 0.10
CA ILE A 55 -1.25 -6.74 1.29
C ILE A 55 -2.48 -7.59 0.99
N ALA A 56 -3.47 -7.02 0.28
CA ALA A 56 -4.70 -7.73 -0.08
C ALA A 56 -4.43 -9.00 -0.90
N SER A 57 -3.39 -8.99 -1.74
CA SER A 57 -3.04 -10.14 -2.59
C SER A 57 -2.60 -11.40 -1.81
N ALA A 58 -2.30 -11.27 -0.50
CA ALA A 58 -2.05 -12.41 0.40
C ALA A 58 -3.33 -13.10 0.89
N CYS A 59 -4.50 -12.47 0.75
CA CYS A 59 -5.76 -12.98 1.29
C CYS A 59 -6.38 -14.04 0.37
N ASP A 60 -7.27 -14.86 0.93
CA ASP A 60 -7.97 -15.93 0.18
C ASP A 60 -9.11 -15.38 -0.68
N HIS A 61 -9.64 -14.22 -0.31
CA HIS A 61 -10.71 -13.56 -1.04
C HIS A 61 -10.62 -12.05 -0.86
N ILE A 62 -10.83 -11.30 -1.92
CA ILE A 62 -10.71 -9.84 -1.94
C ILE A 62 -12.06 -9.24 -2.32
N ILE A 63 -12.66 -8.50 -1.39
CA ILE A 63 -13.90 -7.77 -1.59
C ILE A 63 -13.62 -6.28 -1.57
N ALA A 64 -14.17 -5.53 -2.51
CA ALA A 64 -14.09 -4.08 -2.54
C ALA A 64 -15.46 -3.45 -2.32
N HIS A 65 -15.52 -2.40 -1.50
CA HIS A 65 -16.71 -1.56 -1.41
C HIS A 65 -17.03 -0.95 -2.79
N PRO A 66 -18.29 -0.72 -3.17
CA PRO A 66 -18.63 -0.16 -4.49
C PRO A 66 -17.92 1.14 -4.86
N SER A 67 -17.53 1.95 -3.87
CA SER A 67 -16.77 3.20 -4.06
C SER A 67 -15.27 3.06 -3.90
N THR A 68 -14.73 1.87 -3.71
CA THR A 68 -13.29 1.64 -3.54
C THR A 68 -12.50 2.09 -4.76
N ILE A 69 -11.38 2.73 -4.48
CA ILE A 69 -10.28 2.93 -5.43
C ILE A 69 -9.13 2.01 -5.04
N THR A 70 -8.64 1.22 -6.00
CA THR A 70 -7.59 0.23 -5.78
C THR A 70 -6.58 0.19 -6.95
N GLY A 71 -5.75 -0.82 -7.05
CA GLY A 71 -4.70 -0.91 -8.06
C GLY A 71 -3.46 -0.13 -7.65
N SER A 72 -2.99 0.81 -8.49
CA SER A 72 -1.71 1.51 -8.30
C SER A 72 -0.57 0.52 -8.10
N ILE A 73 -0.55 -0.54 -8.92
CA ILE A 73 0.51 -1.56 -8.89
C ILE A 73 1.74 -0.95 -9.53
N GLY A 74 2.64 -0.44 -8.70
CA GLY A 74 3.82 0.29 -9.12
C GLY A 74 4.68 0.71 -7.94
N VAL A 75 5.85 1.27 -8.25
CA VAL A 75 6.81 1.78 -7.27
C VAL A 75 7.20 3.20 -7.65
N ILE A 76 7.24 4.08 -6.68
CA ILE A 76 7.80 5.42 -6.85
C ILE A 76 8.99 5.61 -5.92
N SER A 77 9.94 6.42 -6.36
CA SER A 77 11.00 6.96 -5.51
C SER A 77 10.98 8.48 -5.64
N VAL A 78 10.98 9.17 -4.51
CA VAL A 78 10.85 10.63 -4.46
C VAL A 78 12.13 11.22 -3.85
N PHE A 79 12.76 12.13 -4.58
CA PHE A 79 13.94 12.87 -4.15
C PHE A 79 13.68 14.36 -4.37
N PRO A 80 13.31 15.14 -3.33
CA PRO A 80 13.14 16.58 -3.45
C PRO A 80 14.47 17.27 -3.79
N ASN A 81 14.42 18.32 -4.62
CA ASN A 81 15.56 19.18 -4.90
C ASN A 81 15.24 20.60 -4.44
N ILE A 82 16.04 21.12 -3.53
CA ILE A 82 15.89 22.47 -2.93
C ILE A 82 17.10 23.36 -3.18
N GLU A 83 18.04 22.96 -4.05
CA GLU A 83 19.25 23.69 -4.40
C GLU A 83 18.94 25.16 -4.80
N SER A 84 18.03 25.35 -5.74
CA SER A 84 17.67 26.68 -6.22
C SER A 84 17.02 27.57 -5.15
N LEU A 85 16.30 26.98 -4.19
CA LEU A 85 15.75 27.71 -3.06
C LEU A 85 16.85 28.24 -2.14
N PHE A 86 17.83 27.39 -1.82
CA PHE A 86 18.96 27.74 -0.96
C PHE A 86 19.82 28.84 -1.62
N GLY A 87 20.08 28.77 -2.92
CA GLY A 87 20.76 29.83 -3.65
C GLY A 87 20.06 31.19 -3.56
N LYS A 88 18.71 31.22 -3.59
CA LYS A 88 17.93 32.47 -3.44
C LYS A 88 18.04 33.13 -2.07
N ILE A 89 18.27 32.36 -1.02
CA ILE A 89 18.41 32.87 0.38
C ILE A 89 19.87 32.98 0.81
N GLY A 90 20.83 32.78 -0.13
CA GLY A 90 22.26 32.93 0.13
C GLY A 90 22.88 31.82 0.96
N VAL A 91 22.30 30.61 0.96
CA VAL A 91 22.82 29.44 1.64
C VAL A 91 23.53 28.53 0.63
N GLU A 92 24.78 28.20 0.91
CA GLU A 92 25.55 27.21 0.15
C GLU A 92 25.78 25.96 0.97
N MET A 93 25.61 24.78 0.35
CA MET A 93 25.86 23.50 0.98
C MET A 93 27.17 22.91 0.48
N ASN A 94 28.17 22.79 1.39
CA ASN A 94 29.45 22.16 1.10
C ASN A 94 29.44 20.74 1.64
N VAL A 95 29.32 19.75 0.76
CA VAL A 95 29.28 18.33 1.11
C VAL A 95 30.63 17.69 0.80
N ILE A 96 31.21 17.02 1.79
CA ILE A 96 32.46 16.26 1.64
C ILE A 96 32.11 14.78 1.78
N THR A 97 32.42 13.99 0.76
CA THR A 97 32.05 12.56 0.69
C THR A 97 33.32 11.69 0.55
N SER A 98 33.21 10.44 1.00
CA SER A 98 34.23 9.42 0.82
C SER A 98 34.25 8.79 -0.58
N GLY A 99 33.27 9.10 -1.42
CA GLY A 99 33.14 8.58 -2.78
C GLY A 99 32.02 9.26 -3.54
N ASP A 100 32.09 9.24 -4.86
CA ASP A 100 31.27 10.04 -5.79
C ASP A 100 29.75 9.78 -5.72
N MET A 101 29.36 8.60 -5.22
CA MET A 101 27.95 8.21 -5.10
C MET A 101 27.43 8.29 -3.66
N LYS A 102 28.23 8.77 -2.70
CA LYS A 102 27.86 8.73 -1.29
C LYS A 102 26.75 9.73 -0.92
N ASP A 103 26.63 10.80 -1.68
CA ASP A 103 25.59 11.82 -1.56
C ASP A 103 24.48 11.67 -2.60
N SER A 104 24.33 10.48 -3.19
CA SER A 104 23.28 10.19 -4.17
C SER A 104 21.89 10.49 -3.62
N GLY A 105 21.08 11.19 -4.42
CA GLY A 105 19.75 11.65 -4.01
C GLY A 105 19.77 12.85 -3.06
N SER A 106 20.92 13.56 -2.94
CA SER A 106 21.02 14.80 -2.17
C SER A 106 19.98 15.82 -2.63
N PRO A 107 19.24 16.45 -1.70
CA PRO A 107 18.30 17.51 -2.04
C PRO A 107 18.97 18.86 -2.37
N PHE A 108 20.29 18.97 -2.19
CA PHE A 108 21.03 20.21 -2.27
C PHE A 108 21.78 20.40 -3.60
N ARG A 109 21.61 19.50 -4.54
CA ARG A 109 22.17 19.58 -5.91
C ARG A 109 21.31 18.80 -6.90
N GLU A 110 21.51 19.07 -8.17
CA GLU A 110 20.93 18.25 -9.23
C GLU A 110 21.39 16.79 -9.13
N MET A 111 20.47 15.87 -9.38
CA MET A 111 20.74 14.45 -9.46
C MET A 111 21.50 14.12 -10.74
N LYS A 112 22.62 13.41 -10.63
CA LYS A 112 23.41 12.96 -11.76
C LYS A 112 22.70 11.83 -12.54
N SER A 113 23.07 11.66 -13.81
CA SER A 113 22.50 10.61 -14.66
C SER A 113 22.76 9.21 -14.11
N GLU A 114 23.97 8.97 -13.62
CA GLU A 114 24.37 7.70 -13.01
C GLU A 114 23.56 7.36 -11.75
N GLU A 115 23.21 8.37 -10.95
CA GLU A 115 22.34 8.19 -9.77
C GLU A 115 20.93 7.78 -10.18
N LYS A 116 20.39 8.43 -11.24
CA LYS A 116 19.06 8.07 -11.80
C LYS A 116 19.02 6.63 -12.26
N GLU A 117 20.08 6.15 -12.92
CA GLU A 117 20.18 4.76 -13.38
C GLU A 117 20.17 3.78 -12.20
N VAL A 118 20.92 4.08 -11.13
CA VAL A 118 20.96 3.26 -9.92
C VAL A 118 19.56 3.21 -9.26
N PHE A 119 18.92 4.36 -9.07
CA PHE A 119 17.59 4.41 -8.46
C PHE A 119 16.52 3.76 -9.34
N GLN A 120 16.62 3.93 -10.67
CA GLN A 120 15.70 3.26 -11.60
C GLN A 120 15.83 1.74 -11.50
N ALA A 121 17.05 1.21 -11.44
CA ALA A 121 17.26 -0.24 -11.29
C ALA A 121 16.67 -0.79 -9.98
N ILE A 122 16.70 -0.01 -8.90
CA ILE A 122 16.06 -0.36 -7.63
C ILE A 122 14.53 -0.35 -7.78
N VAL A 123 13.96 0.71 -8.37
CA VAL A 123 12.52 0.81 -8.65
C VAL A 123 12.04 -0.37 -9.49
N ASP A 124 12.76 -0.71 -10.56
CA ASP A 124 12.44 -1.83 -11.44
C ASP A 124 12.50 -3.18 -10.70
N THR A 125 13.42 -3.32 -9.76
CA THR A 125 13.56 -4.53 -8.94
C THR A 125 12.35 -4.69 -8.00
N PHE A 126 11.95 -3.62 -7.32
CA PHE A 126 10.78 -3.63 -6.45
C PHE A 126 9.48 -3.78 -7.24
N TYR A 127 9.40 -3.18 -8.44
CA TYR A 127 8.25 -3.35 -9.31
C TYR A 127 8.10 -4.80 -9.77
N ARG A 128 9.18 -5.47 -10.20
CA ARG A 128 9.13 -6.90 -10.53
C ARG A 128 8.68 -7.76 -9.35
N LYS A 129 9.16 -7.44 -8.13
CA LYS A 129 8.71 -8.11 -6.90
C LYS A 129 7.20 -7.91 -6.69
N PHE A 130 6.70 -6.68 -6.85
CA PHE A 130 5.27 -6.39 -6.71
C PHE A 130 4.43 -7.19 -7.72
N LEU A 131 4.83 -7.18 -9.00
CA LEU A 131 4.17 -7.98 -10.03
C LEU A 131 4.12 -9.47 -9.66
N GLN A 132 5.24 -10.01 -9.18
CA GLN A 132 5.31 -11.42 -8.78
C GLN A 132 4.36 -11.72 -7.62
N VAL A 133 4.32 -10.87 -6.60
CA VAL A 133 3.43 -11.02 -5.44
C VAL A 133 1.97 -11.01 -5.85
N VAL A 134 1.57 -10.04 -6.67
CA VAL A 134 0.20 -9.95 -7.18
C VAL A 134 -0.12 -11.18 -8.05
N TYR A 135 0.80 -11.60 -8.91
CA TYR A 135 0.60 -12.77 -9.74
C TYR A 135 0.38 -14.02 -8.90
N GLU A 136 1.21 -14.28 -7.89
CA GLU A 136 1.04 -15.45 -7.01
C GLU A 136 -0.32 -15.44 -6.28
N GLY A 137 -0.78 -14.29 -5.85
CA GLY A 137 -2.10 -14.14 -5.20
C GLY A 137 -3.28 -14.24 -6.18
N ARG A 138 -3.06 -14.03 -7.49
CA ARG A 138 -4.12 -13.93 -8.51
C ARG A 138 -3.93 -14.86 -9.71
N LYS A 139 -2.98 -15.79 -9.70
CA LYS A 139 -2.60 -16.64 -10.85
C LYS A 139 -3.73 -17.54 -11.39
N GLU A 140 -4.71 -17.87 -10.53
CA GLU A 140 -5.90 -18.64 -10.96
C GLU A 140 -6.90 -17.76 -11.76
N GLN A 141 -6.81 -16.42 -11.64
CA GLN A 141 -7.74 -15.46 -12.22
C GLN A 141 -7.15 -14.66 -13.39
N ILE A 142 -5.83 -14.39 -13.36
CA ILE A 142 -5.18 -13.54 -14.35
C ILE A 142 -3.80 -14.09 -14.75
N SER A 143 -3.48 -14.04 -16.03
CA SER A 143 -2.13 -14.37 -16.52
C SER A 143 -1.15 -13.23 -16.27
N MET A 144 0.16 -13.57 -16.13
CA MET A 144 1.23 -12.57 -15.97
C MET A 144 1.22 -11.53 -17.09
N GLU A 145 0.99 -11.95 -18.34
CA GLU A 145 0.94 -11.03 -19.48
C GLU A 145 -0.19 -10.00 -19.36
N LYS A 146 -1.38 -10.44 -18.94
CA LYS A 146 -2.51 -9.52 -18.70
C LYS A 146 -2.23 -8.60 -17.50
N LEU A 147 -1.66 -9.13 -16.43
CA LEU A 147 -1.30 -8.35 -15.26
C LEU A 147 -0.31 -7.23 -15.62
N GLN A 148 0.73 -7.52 -16.39
CA GLN A 148 1.70 -6.52 -16.81
C GLN A 148 1.08 -5.35 -17.60
N LYS A 149 0.03 -5.62 -18.38
CA LYS A 149 -0.67 -4.57 -19.17
C LYS A 149 -1.48 -3.60 -18.32
N ILE A 150 -1.89 -4.02 -17.13
CA ILE A 150 -2.72 -3.22 -16.20
C ILE A 150 -1.95 -2.72 -14.97
N ALA A 151 -0.74 -3.20 -14.76
CA ALA A 151 0.10 -2.86 -13.62
C ALA A 151 1.11 -1.75 -13.94
N ASP A 152 0.62 -0.63 -14.49
CA ASP A 152 1.44 0.52 -14.88
C ASP A 152 1.38 1.69 -13.87
N GLY A 153 0.91 1.40 -12.66
CA GLY A 153 0.77 2.39 -11.59
C GLY A 153 -0.57 3.11 -11.55
N ARG A 154 -1.45 2.89 -12.53
CA ARG A 154 -2.79 3.51 -12.53
C ARG A 154 -3.70 2.91 -11.45
N VAL A 155 -4.67 3.71 -11.03
CA VAL A 155 -5.73 3.27 -10.11
C VAL A 155 -6.96 2.80 -10.87
N TYR A 156 -7.79 2.01 -10.20
CA TYR A 156 -9.02 1.42 -10.72
C TYR A 156 -10.17 1.62 -9.75
N THR A 157 -11.37 1.83 -10.28
CA THR A 157 -12.60 1.67 -9.51
C THR A 157 -12.82 0.20 -9.15
N ALA A 158 -13.67 -0.08 -8.16
CA ALA A 158 -14.03 -1.46 -7.80
C ALA A 158 -14.55 -2.25 -9.02
N GLN A 159 -15.37 -1.60 -9.88
CA GLN A 159 -15.91 -2.24 -11.09
C GLN A 159 -14.79 -2.64 -12.07
N GLN A 160 -13.85 -1.74 -12.36
CA GLN A 160 -12.69 -2.04 -13.22
C GLN A 160 -11.80 -3.13 -12.62
N ALA A 161 -11.55 -3.08 -11.31
CA ALA A 161 -10.76 -4.08 -10.61
C ALA A 161 -11.39 -5.48 -10.68
N LEU A 162 -12.73 -5.57 -10.61
CA LEU A 162 -13.46 -6.82 -10.79
C LEU A 162 -13.33 -7.35 -12.24
N GLU A 163 -13.51 -6.48 -13.23
CA GLU A 163 -13.36 -6.82 -14.66
C GLU A 163 -11.94 -7.33 -14.98
N PHE A 164 -10.93 -6.69 -14.39
CA PHE A 164 -9.53 -7.09 -14.54
C PHE A 164 -9.11 -8.26 -13.64
N LYS A 165 -10.04 -8.81 -12.85
CA LYS A 165 -9.76 -9.94 -11.93
C LYS A 165 -8.75 -9.61 -10.82
N LEU A 166 -8.62 -8.33 -10.49
CA LEU A 166 -7.81 -7.87 -9.35
C LEU A 166 -8.51 -8.10 -8.02
N ILE A 167 -9.84 -8.15 -8.01
CA ILE A 167 -10.69 -8.49 -6.86
C ILE A 167 -11.67 -9.60 -7.21
N ASP A 168 -12.30 -10.19 -6.23
CA ASP A 168 -13.22 -11.31 -6.40
C ASP A 168 -14.68 -10.86 -6.37
N GLU A 169 -14.99 -9.79 -5.61
CA GLU A 169 -16.37 -9.36 -5.38
C GLU A 169 -16.43 -7.85 -5.11
N ILE A 170 -17.57 -7.24 -5.44
CA ILE A 170 -17.94 -5.91 -4.99
C ILE A 170 -19.04 -6.05 -3.97
N GLY A 171 -18.84 -5.55 -2.74
CA GLY A 171 -19.80 -5.73 -1.66
C GLY A 171 -19.53 -4.81 -0.47
N TYR A 172 -20.25 -5.06 0.59
CA TYR A 172 -20.15 -4.36 1.85
C TYR A 172 -19.49 -5.26 2.91
N ILE A 173 -19.34 -4.76 4.14
CA ILE A 173 -18.74 -5.54 5.22
C ILE A 173 -19.50 -6.86 5.48
N ASP A 174 -20.80 -6.87 5.26
CA ASP A 174 -21.64 -8.06 5.40
C ASP A 174 -21.24 -9.15 4.40
N SER A 175 -20.92 -8.79 3.14
CA SER A 175 -20.36 -9.73 2.15
C SER A 175 -19.05 -10.37 2.64
N ALA A 176 -18.19 -9.58 3.29
CA ALA A 176 -16.95 -10.12 3.84
C ALA A 176 -17.19 -11.08 5.01
N ILE A 177 -18.20 -10.80 5.83
CA ILE A 177 -18.62 -11.69 6.92
C ILE A 177 -19.19 -12.99 6.36
N ASP A 178 -20.11 -12.91 5.41
CA ASP A 178 -20.72 -14.09 4.76
C ASP A 178 -19.64 -14.95 4.08
N LYS A 179 -18.69 -14.32 3.41
CA LYS A 179 -17.56 -15.03 2.78
C LYS A 179 -16.65 -15.71 3.81
N ALA A 180 -16.36 -15.03 4.91
CA ALA A 180 -15.54 -15.59 5.99
C ALA A 180 -16.24 -16.80 6.65
N LEU A 181 -17.55 -16.72 6.88
CA LEU A 181 -18.38 -17.85 7.37
C LEU A 181 -18.32 -19.03 6.39
N ALA A 182 -18.55 -18.75 5.10
CA ALA A 182 -18.53 -19.79 4.06
C ALA A 182 -17.17 -20.49 3.95
N LEU A 183 -16.08 -19.74 4.00
CA LEU A 183 -14.70 -20.30 3.96
C LEU A 183 -14.33 -21.11 5.21
N SER A 184 -15.08 -20.94 6.30
CA SER A 184 -14.85 -21.62 7.58
C SER A 184 -15.85 -22.75 7.85
N ASP A 185 -16.76 -23.03 6.91
CA ASP A 185 -17.88 -23.98 7.06
C ASP A 185 -18.75 -23.68 8.30
N LEU A 186 -19.04 -22.39 8.54
CA LEU A 186 -19.86 -21.91 9.64
C LEU A 186 -21.12 -21.22 9.13
N SER A 187 -22.25 -21.43 9.84
CA SER A 187 -23.51 -20.72 9.60
C SER A 187 -23.60 -19.40 10.37
N GLU A 188 -22.92 -19.30 11.50
CA GLU A 188 -22.88 -18.11 12.34
C GLU A 188 -21.57 -18.00 13.14
N ALA A 189 -21.16 -16.80 13.48
CA ALA A 189 -20.03 -16.55 14.36
C ALA A 189 -20.18 -15.21 15.10
N LYS A 190 -19.52 -15.10 16.25
CA LYS A 190 -19.38 -13.82 16.94
C LYS A 190 -18.27 -13.01 16.26
N ILE A 191 -18.62 -11.82 15.80
CA ILE A 191 -17.64 -10.88 15.23
C ILE A 191 -16.95 -10.13 16.37
N VAL A 192 -15.61 -10.12 16.36
CA VAL A 192 -14.78 -9.40 17.32
C VAL A 192 -13.88 -8.44 16.55
N GLY A 193 -14.05 -7.15 16.78
CA GLY A 193 -13.17 -6.13 16.21
C GLY A 193 -11.95 -5.92 17.09
N PHE A 194 -10.75 -5.97 16.50
CA PHE A 194 -9.52 -5.55 17.14
C PHE A 194 -9.17 -4.14 16.66
N THR A 195 -8.97 -3.23 17.60
CA THR A 195 -8.55 -1.86 17.32
C THR A 195 -7.40 -1.50 18.24
N TYR A 196 -6.43 -0.77 17.73
CA TYR A 196 -5.26 -0.34 18.52
C TYR A 196 -5.62 0.71 19.57
N TYR A 197 -6.77 1.40 19.43
CA TYR A 197 -7.21 2.45 20.36
C TYR A 197 -8.42 2.01 21.18
N PRO A 198 -8.25 1.76 22.48
CA PRO A 198 -9.30 1.17 23.33
C PRO A 198 -10.47 2.10 23.69
N LYS A 199 -10.51 3.35 23.19
CA LYS A 199 -11.50 4.36 23.62
C LYS A 199 -12.52 4.81 22.56
N SER A 200 -12.47 4.33 21.33
CA SER A 200 -13.51 4.68 20.36
C SER A 200 -14.56 3.58 20.28
N LYS A 201 -15.83 3.94 20.45
CA LYS A 201 -16.95 3.09 20.08
C LYS A 201 -16.96 3.02 18.55
N THR A 202 -16.19 2.08 17.98
CA THR A 202 -16.09 1.92 16.55
C THR A 202 -17.20 0.96 16.09
N ASN A 203 -18.03 1.42 15.17
CA ASN A 203 -18.81 0.51 14.36
C ASN A 203 -17.89 -0.14 13.30
N LEU A 204 -18.39 -1.17 12.59
CA LEU A 204 -17.60 -1.90 11.57
C LEU A 204 -17.12 -1.02 10.41
N TYR A 205 -17.73 0.14 10.22
CA TYR A 205 -17.38 1.11 9.16
C TYR A 205 -16.54 2.29 9.66
N ALA A 206 -16.29 2.41 10.98
CA ALA A 206 -15.52 3.53 11.49
C ALA A 206 -14.10 3.50 10.91
N THR A 207 -13.78 4.48 10.07
CA THR A 207 -12.43 4.83 9.70
C THR A 207 -11.89 5.82 10.73
N GLN A 208 -10.63 5.71 11.12
CA GLN A 208 -9.97 6.86 11.70
C GLN A 208 -9.86 7.90 10.58
N LEU A 209 -10.61 8.99 10.70
CA LEU A 209 -10.28 10.19 9.97
C LEU A 209 -8.87 10.55 10.45
N GLN A 210 -7.85 10.31 9.63
CA GLN A 210 -6.64 11.08 9.72
C GLN A 210 -7.11 12.54 9.56
N GLU A 211 -7.06 13.30 10.64
CA GLU A 211 -7.21 14.75 10.54
C GLU A 211 -6.16 15.18 9.51
N PHE A 212 -6.62 15.65 8.36
CA PHE A 212 -5.72 16.33 7.44
C PHE A 212 -5.18 17.52 8.23
N PRO A 213 -3.87 17.64 8.43
CA PRO A 213 -3.32 18.76 9.15
C PRO A 213 -3.78 20.04 8.44
N THR A 214 -4.46 20.89 9.19
CA THR A 214 -4.68 22.28 8.76
C THR A 214 -3.31 22.93 8.76
N LEU A 215 -2.87 23.48 7.61
CA LEU A 215 -1.55 24.06 7.37
C LEU A 215 -1.15 25.11 8.43
N GLY A 216 -0.56 24.68 9.53
CA GLY A 216 0.14 25.51 10.52
C GLY A 216 1.66 25.38 10.35
N ASN A 217 2.45 26.16 11.07
CA ASN A 217 3.91 26.08 10.99
C ASN A 217 4.52 24.75 11.46
N GLU A 218 3.77 23.95 12.23
CA GLU A 218 4.15 22.58 12.63
C GLU A 218 3.95 21.60 11.48
N ASP A 219 3.01 21.89 10.58
CA ASP A 219 2.63 21.02 9.45
C ASP A 219 3.71 20.94 8.37
N LEU A 220 4.51 22.00 8.20
CA LEU A 220 5.63 21.99 7.26
C LEU A 220 6.72 21.00 7.71
N GLN A 221 6.96 20.89 9.02
CA GLN A 221 7.92 19.93 9.57
C GLN A 221 7.38 18.49 9.45
N GLU A 222 6.08 18.28 9.67
CA GLU A 222 5.44 16.98 9.52
C GLU A 222 5.36 16.57 8.04
N MET A 223 5.06 17.50 7.14
CA MET A 223 5.11 17.29 5.69
C MET A 223 6.53 16.97 5.21
N LEU A 224 7.54 17.65 5.72
CA LEU A 224 8.96 17.36 5.42
C LEU A 224 9.43 16.02 6.04
N GLN A 225 8.84 15.60 7.16
CA GLN A 225 9.09 14.28 7.73
C GLN A 225 8.40 13.15 6.95
N THR A 226 7.25 13.42 6.33
CA THR A 226 6.54 12.47 5.45
C THR A 226 7.21 12.35 4.08
N LEU A 227 7.92 13.38 3.61
CA LEU A 227 8.71 13.37 2.38
C LEU A 227 10.13 12.82 2.61
N LYS A 228 10.29 11.81 3.44
CA LYS A 228 11.58 11.11 3.51
C LYS A 228 11.93 10.52 2.16
N SER A 229 13.15 10.73 1.70
CA SER A 229 13.67 10.02 0.54
C SER A 229 13.55 8.52 0.77
N GLY A 230 12.96 7.79 -0.19
CA GLY A 230 12.70 6.37 0.00
C GLY A 230 11.98 5.75 -1.19
N PHE A 231 11.72 4.45 -1.05
CA PHE A 231 10.99 3.67 -2.05
C PHE A 231 9.63 3.27 -1.49
N TYR A 232 8.57 3.58 -2.25
CA TYR A 232 7.21 3.44 -1.77
C TYR A 232 6.32 2.69 -2.75
N TYR A 233 5.46 1.87 -2.20
CA TYR A 233 4.19 1.44 -2.77
C TYR A 233 3.12 2.43 -2.28
N LEU A 234 3.00 3.57 -2.95
CA LEU A 234 2.16 4.67 -2.49
C LEU A 234 1.46 5.33 -3.67
N TRP A 235 0.20 5.66 -3.51
CA TRP A 235 -0.55 6.48 -4.44
C TRP A 235 -0.65 7.91 -3.91
N LEU A 236 -0.09 8.89 -4.66
CA LEU A 236 -0.04 10.30 -4.29
C LEU A 236 -0.73 11.15 -5.37
N PRO A 237 -2.04 11.37 -5.26
CA PRO A 237 -2.79 12.13 -6.26
C PRO A 237 -2.41 13.62 -6.30
N GLN A 238 -1.70 14.12 -5.29
CA GLN A 238 -1.42 15.55 -5.10
C GLN A 238 -0.03 16.01 -5.59
N LEU A 239 0.85 15.09 -5.99
CA LEU A 239 2.20 15.43 -6.48
C LEU A 239 2.29 15.65 -8.01
N GLY A 240 1.18 15.62 -8.71
CA GLY A 240 1.08 15.66 -10.18
C GLY A 240 0.63 17.01 -10.76
N ARG A 241 1.08 18.16 -10.22
CA ARG A 241 0.91 19.47 -10.88
C ARG A 241 2.18 20.30 -10.79
#